data_755a331dac0eedb91517fd3aab7cfafd
#
_entry.id   755a331dac0eedb91517fd3aab7cfafd
#
_cell.length_a   1.000
_cell.length_b   1.000
_cell.length_c   1.000
_cell.angle_alpha   90.00
_cell.angle_beta   90.00
_cell.angle_gamma   90.00
#
_symmetry.space_group_name_H-M   'P 1'
#
loop_
_entity.id
_entity.type
_entity.pdbx_description
1 polymer ?
#
loop_
_entity_poly.entity_id
_entity_poly.type
_entity_poly.pdbx_seq_one_letter_code
_entity_poly.pdbx_strand_id
1 'polypeptide(L)'
;MCLRSIHKLNKRKSCAEMGLNMITISLCMIVKNEEKNLKRCLSCVADLMDEIIIVDTGSVDKTKEIASGYTDKVYDFKWTGDFAAARNFAFSKATGDYIYSADADEILDETNRERFRILKENMYPEIEIVQMYYTNQLKFRTIYNYDKEYRPKLFKRVRNFTWIDPVHETVRTKPVVFDSDVEIIHEQETNHAKRDLEALCQAGREGRLSERLFEMYARELYFAGDREDFENGVEFFETACKDDDSDSDKLKIALAIMVKAARVLSDDRKFFKYTVKAIAFEGVSEICLELGNYYMEQEDYEEAALWYYNAAYETESIIDARSRGDIPLNKMAECCRRLGHEEKAEYYEKSAKDWHIQSEREQ
;
A
#
# COMPACT_ATOMS: atom_id res chain seq x y z
N MET A 1 17.63 -15.47 -14.94
CA MET A 1 19.09 -15.28 -15.17
C MET A 1 19.48 -14.03 -14.41
N CYS A 2 20.02 -14.25 -13.22
CA CYS A 2 20.02 -13.31 -12.09
C CYS A 2 21.12 -12.26 -12.19
N LEU A 3 20.77 -11.03 -11.88
CA LEU A 3 21.59 -9.82 -11.82
C LEU A 3 22.71 -9.89 -10.75
N ARG A 4 23.83 -10.52 -11.08
CA ARG A 4 25.12 -10.27 -10.45
C ARG A 4 25.99 -9.45 -11.40
N SER A 5 25.76 -8.15 -11.56
CA SER A 5 26.65 -7.36 -12.45
C SER A 5 26.63 -5.84 -12.31
N ILE A 6 26.11 -5.22 -11.28
CA ILE A 6 26.30 -3.75 -11.13
C ILE A 6 27.73 -3.42 -10.62
N HIS A 7 28.38 -4.29 -9.87
CA HIS A 7 29.76 -4.07 -9.42
C HIS A 7 30.85 -4.21 -10.52
N LYS A 8 30.49 -4.57 -11.76
CA LYS A 8 31.42 -4.64 -12.90
C LYS A 8 31.28 -3.52 -13.93
N LEU A 9 30.41 -2.53 -13.70
CA LEU A 9 30.18 -1.40 -14.61
C LEU A 9 31.29 -0.33 -14.57
N ASN A 10 32.28 -0.43 -13.67
CA ASN A 10 33.38 0.52 -13.55
C ASN A 10 34.35 0.57 -14.74
N LYS A 11 34.04 0.00 -15.90
CA LYS A 11 34.83 0.11 -17.14
C LYS A 11 34.03 0.28 -18.43
N ARG A 12 32.74 0.61 -18.37
CA ARG A 12 31.99 1.01 -19.57
C ARG A 12 31.91 2.53 -19.67
N LYS A 13 32.16 3.08 -20.84
CA LYS A 13 32.09 4.49 -21.15
C LYS A 13 30.67 4.98 -20.76
N SER A 14 30.57 6.16 -20.14
CA SER A 14 29.29 6.80 -19.83
C SER A 14 28.51 7.08 -21.13
N CYS A 15 27.20 7.27 -21.05
CA CYS A 15 26.38 7.66 -22.22
C CYS A 15 26.93 8.93 -22.90
N ALA A 16 27.49 9.87 -22.13
CA ALA A 16 28.15 11.07 -22.66
C ALA A 16 29.40 10.73 -23.48
N GLU A 17 30.19 9.74 -23.07
CA GLU A 17 31.37 9.26 -23.83
C GLU A 17 30.99 8.46 -25.09
N MET A 18 29.76 7.94 -25.15
CA MET A 18 29.20 7.24 -26.32
C MET A 18 28.45 8.18 -27.28
N GLY A 19 28.39 9.50 -27.00
CA GLY A 19 27.67 10.48 -27.80
C GLY A 19 26.13 10.34 -27.72
N LEU A 20 25.61 9.63 -26.71
CA LEU A 20 24.20 9.54 -26.45
C LEU A 20 23.75 10.79 -25.68
N ASN A 21 22.68 11.45 -26.12
CA ASN A 21 22.07 12.54 -25.38
C ASN A 21 21.58 12.04 -24.02
N MET A 22 21.83 12.82 -22.96
CA MET A 22 21.23 12.56 -21.65
C MET A 22 19.70 12.59 -21.80
N ILE A 23 19.03 11.63 -21.17
CA ILE A 23 17.57 11.62 -21.14
C ILE A 23 17.02 12.83 -20.38
N THR A 24 15.87 13.31 -20.79
CA THR A 24 15.12 14.33 -20.09
C THR A 24 14.00 13.70 -19.26
N ILE A 25 13.78 14.21 -18.05
CA ILE A 25 12.77 13.68 -17.12
C ILE A 25 11.79 14.77 -16.73
N SER A 26 10.49 14.50 -16.95
CA SER A 26 9.40 15.32 -16.44
C SER A 26 8.91 14.73 -15.11
N LEU A 27 9.01 15.48 -14.01
CA LEU A 27 8.29 15.17 -12.77
C LEU A 27 6.80 15.44 -12.99
N CYS A 28 5.95 14.46 -12.68
CA CYS A 28 4.50 14.61 -12.65
C CYS A 28 3.97 14.27 -11.26
N MET A 29 3.29 15.22 -10.64
CA MET A 29 2.66 15.05 -9.32
C MET A 29 1.20 15.46 -9.38
N ILE A 30 0.36 14.73 -8.64
CA ILE A 30 -1.00 15.13 -8.29
C ILE A 30 -1.02 15.49 -6.81
N VAL A 31 -1.58 16.64 -6.46
CA VAL A 31 -1.53 17.17 -5.08
C VAL A 31 -2.89 17.67 -4.62
N LYS A 32 -3.14 17.56 -3.30
CA LYS A 32 -4.29 18.16 -2.63
C LYS A 32 -3.98 18.40 -1.15
N ASN A 33 -3.92 19.67 -0.72
CA ASN A 33 -3.67 20.07 0.66
C ASN A 33 -2.34 19.53 1.22
N GLU A 34 -1.26 19.70 0.46
CA GLU A 34 0.09 19.20 0.77
C GLU A 34 1.05 20.33 1.20
N GLU A 35 0.57 21.43 1.78
CA GLU A 35 1.40 22.58 2.17
C GLU A 35 2.56 22.21 3.09
N LYS A 36 2.44 21.14 3.89
CA LYS A 36 3.46 20.67 4.82
C LYS A 36 4.57 19.86 4.14
N ASN A 37 4.18 19.02 3.16
CA ASN A 37 5.04 18.01 2.55
C ASN A 37 5.66 18.48 1.23
N LEU A 38 4.90 19.16 0.39
CA LEU A 38 5.26 19.48 -0.99
C LEU A 38 6.61 20.19 -1.11
N LYS A 39 6.89 21.18 -0.24
CA LYS A 39 8.17 21.90 -0.26
C LYS A 39 9.35 20.98 0.02
N ARG A 40 9.21 20.06 0.97
CA ARG A 40 10.23 19.09 1.35
C ARG A 40 10.50 18.12 0.20
N CYS A 41 9.45 17.55 -0.38
CA CYS A 41 9.54 16.66 -1.54
C CYS A 41 10.23 17.36 -2.73
N LEU A 42 9.72 18.51 -3.17
CA LEU A 42 10.29 19.23 -4.30
C LEU A 42 11.73 19.67 -4.07
N SER A 43 12.10 20.06 -2.85
CA SER A 43 13.48 20.44 -2.52
C SER A 43 14.48 19.30 -2.69
N CYS A 44 14.08 18.04 -2.58
CA CYS A 44 14.98 16.91 -2.75
C CYS A 44 15.02 16.34 -4.17
N VAL A 45 14.10 16.73 -5.08
CA VAL A 45 14.05 16.15 -6.43
C VAL A 45 14.11 17.17 -7.57
N ALA A 46 13.78 18.46 -7.33
CA ALA A 46 13.60 19.43 -8.38
C ALA A 46 14.82 19.64 -9.29
N ASP A 47 16.02 19.63 -8.73
CA ASP A 47 17.28 19.81 -9.49
C ASP A 47 17.67 18.56 -10.32
N LEU A 48 17.02 17.43 -10.12
CA LEU A 48 17.21 16.21 -10.90
C LEU A 48 16.29 16.18 -12.13
N MET A 49 15.26 17.02 -12.16
CA MET A 49 14.21 17.06 -13.18
C MET A 49 14.48 18.12 -14.22
N ASP A 50 14.13 17.86 -15.46
CA ASP A 50 14.22 18.82 -16.57
C ASP A 50 12.90 19.60 -16.74
N GLU A 51 11.82 19.05 -16.20
CA GLU A 51 10.48 19.61 -16.23
C GLU A 51 9.73 19.21 -14.95
N ILE A 52 8.93 20.15 -14.40
CA ILE A 52 8.09 19.88 -13.23
C ILE A 52 6.64 20.25 -13.58
N ILE A 53 5.73 19.28 -13.42
CA ILE A 53 4.30 19.40 -13.68
C ILE A 53 3.56 19.05 -12.41
N ILE A 54 2.79 20.00 -11.88
CA ILE A 54 1.97 19.81 -10.69
C ILE A 54 0.51 19.93 -11.09
N VAL A 55 -0.29 18.94 -10.74
CA VAL A 55 -1.74 18.93 -10.95
C VAL A 55 -2.43 19.03 -9.60
N ASP A 56 -3.05 20.16 -9.34
CA ASP A 56 -3.82 20.41 -8.13
C ASP A 56 -5.26 19.92 -8.29
N THR A 57 -5.69 19.07 -7.37
CA THR A 57 -7.03 18.44 -7.40
C THR A 57 -8.03 19.15 -6.46
N GLY A 58 -7.79 20.42 -6.14
CA GLY A 58 -8.67 21.27 -5.35
C GLY A 58 -8.15 21.56 -3.96
N SER A 59 -6.88 21.98 -3.83
CA SER A 59 -6.31 22.45 -2.57
C SER A 59 -6.93 23.76 -2.11
N VAL A 60 -7.10 23.89 -0.80
CA VAL A 60 -7.61 25.09 -0.12
C VAL A 60 -6.57 25.74 0.80
N ASP A 61 -5.38 25.14 0.89
CA ASP A 61 -4.20 25.60 1.65
C ASP A 61 -3.16 26.26 0.73
N LYS A 62 -1.92 26.40 1.18
CA LYS A 62 -0.82 27.01 0.42
C LYS A 62 -0.16 26.10 -0.62
N THR A 63 -0.70 24.92 -0.87
CA THR A 63 -0.11 23.94 -1.81
C THR A 63 0.20 24.56 -3.18
N LYS A 64 -0.74 25.30 -3.78
CA LYS A 64 -0.55 25.95 -5.10
C LYS A 64 0.51 27.04 -5.08
N GLU A 65 0.56 27.83 -4.00
CA GLU A 65 1.58 28.87 -3.82
C GLU A 65 2.99 28.24 -3.76
N ILE A 66 3.14 27.16 -3.00
CA ILE A 66 4.40 26.39 -2.91
C ILE A 66 4.78 25.82 -4.27
N ALA A 67 3.85 25.17 -4.96
CA ALA A 67 4.07 24.60 -6.30
C ALA A 67 4.56 25.64 -7.31
N SER A 68 3.93 26.84 -7.31
CA SER A 68 4.30 27.96 -8.20
C SER A 68 5.71 28.51 -7.93
N GLY A 69 6.29 28.25 -6.77
CA GLY A 69 7.68 28.57 -6.48
C GLY A 69 8.71 27.67 -7.19
N TYR A 70 8.28 26.55 -7.76
CA TYR A 70 9.14 25.57 -8.45
C TYR A 70 8.89 25.50 -9.96
N THR A 71 7.68 25.82 -10.41
CA THR A 71 7.29 25.69 -11.82
C THR A 71 6.09 26.57 -12.17
N ASP A 72 6.06 27.02 -13.43
CA ASP A 72 4.87 27.67 -14.00
C ASP A 72 3.82 26.67 -14.52
N LYS A 73 4.13 25.36 -14.50
CA LYS A 73 3.26 24.28 -14.99
C LYS A 73 2.42 23.70 -13.86
N VAL A 74 1.63 24.55 -13.21
CA VAL A 74 0.65 24.19 -12.20
C VAL A 74 -0.73 24.18 -12.84
N TYR A 75 -1.39 23.03 -12.85
CA TYR A 75 -2.69 22.85 -13.51
C TYR A 75 -3.77 22.49 -12.49
N ASP A 76 -4.96 23.05 -12.68
CA ASP A 76 -6.15 22.65 -11.94
C ASP A 76 -6.80 21.43 -12.58
N PHE A 77 -7.16 20.45 -11.77
CA PHE A 77 -7.94 19.28 -12.16
C PHE A 77 -9.14 19.12 -11.22
N LYS A 78 -10.36 19.15 -11.79
CA LYS A 78 -11.54 18.92 -10.99
C LYS A 78 -11.57 17.46 -10.51
N TRP A 79 -11.48 17.27 -9.20
CA TRP A 79 -11.50 15.94 -8.61
C TRP A 79 -12.79 15.18 -8.93
N THR A 80 -12.64 13.96 -9.42
CA THR A 80 -13.72 13.06 -9.83
C THR A 80 -13.79 11.76 -9.01
N GLY A 81 -12.98 11.64 -7.94
CA GLY A 81 -12.84 10.39 -7.20
C GLY A 81 -11.91 9.36 -7.88
N ASP A 82 -11.15 9.78 -8.89
CA ASP A 82 -10.34 8.89 -9.73
C ASP A 82 -8.90 9.42 -9.83
N PHE A 83 -7.98 8.76 -9.14
CA PHE A 83 -6.54 9.07 -9.16
C PHE A 83 -5.91 8.79 -10.53
N ALA A 84 -6.35 7.70 -11.21
CA ALA A 84 -5.82 7.37 -12.53
C ALA A 84 -6.14 8.47 -13.54
N ALA A 85 -7.34 9.04 -13.49
CA ALA A 85 -7.73 10.17 -14.36
C ALA A 85 -6.83 11.39 -14.11
N ALA A 86 -6.54 11.73 -12.85
CA ALA A 86 -5.67 12.85 -12.50
C ALA A 86 -4.21 12.59 -12.94
N ARG A 87 -3.67 11.37 -12.73
CA ARG A 87 -2.31 11.00 -13.19
C ARG A 87 -2.21 10.99 -14.72
N ASN A 88 -3.21 10.47 -15.43
CA ASN A 88 -3.25 10.50 -16.89
C ASN A 88 -3.25 11.95 -17.40
N PHE A 89 -3.98 12.84 -16.73
CA PHE A 89 -3.95 14.27 -17.07
C PHE A 89 -2.55 14.86 -16.84
N ALA A 90 -1.89 14.58 -15.70
CA ALA A 90 -0.52 15.04 -15.45
C ALA A 90 0.45 14.49 -16.51
N PHE A 91 0.39 13.20 -16.82
CA PHE A 91 1.23 12.56 -17.84
C PHE A 91 1.03 13.16 -19.23
N SER A 92 -0.19 13.59 -19.57
CA SER A 92 -0.48 14.24 -20.85
C SER A 92 0.21 15.59 -21.04
N LYS A 93 0.69 16.21 -19.95
CA LYS A 93 1.41 17.50 -19.98
C LYS A 93 2.92 17.34 -20.10
N ALA A 94 3.45 16.13 -19.85
CA ALA A 94 4.88 15.84 -19.86
C ALA A 94 5.47 15.92 -21.27
N THR A 95 6.68 16.50 -21.38
CA THR A 95 7.42 16.63 -22.63
C THR A 95 8.76 15.91 -22.63
N GLY A 96 9.29 15.51 -21.46
CA GLY A 96 10.54 14.78 -21.32
C GLY A 96 10.50 13.38 -21.92
N ASP A 97 11.65 12.74 -22.03
CA ASP A 97 11.79 11.37 -22.53
C ASP A 97 11.16 10.36 -21.57
N TYR A 98 11.30 10.63 -20.28
CA TYR A 98 10.72 9.85 -19.19
C TYR A 98 9.86 10.74 -18.29
N ILE A 99 8.89 10.09 -17.62
CA ILE A 99 8.04 10.70 -16.62
C ILE A 99 8.38 10.08 -15.27
N TYR A 100 8.76 10.91 -14.30
CA TYR A 100 8.88 10.51 -12.90
C TYR A 100 7.56 10.81 -12.19
N SER A 101 6.89 9.75 -11.73
CA SER A 101 5.65 9.86 -10.96
C SER A 101 5.98 9.86 -9.47
N ALA A 102 5.77 10.99 -8.80
CA ALA A 102 6.03 11.14 -7.38
C ALA A 102 4.80 11.63 -6.62
N ASP A 103 4.73 11.25 -5.35
CA ASP A 103 3.75 11.74 -4.38
C ASP A 103 4.42 12.80 -3.47
N ALA A 104 3.62 13.71 -2.89
CA ALA A 104 4.15 14.87 -2.16
C ALA A 104 4.85 14.51 -0.84
N ASP A 105 4.61 13.31 -0.31
CA ASP A 105 5.20 12.76 0.91
C ASP A 105 6.44 11.87 0.68
N GLU A 106 6.95 11.83 -0.55
CA GLU A 106 8.14 11.08 -0.93
C GLU A 106 9.42 11.92 -0.81
N ILE A 107 10.49 11.29 -0.32
CA ILE A 107 11.79 11.95 -0.12
C ILE A 107 12.90 11.07 -0.69
N LEU A 108 13.86 11.71 -1.33
CA LEU A 108 15.17 11.14 -1.66
C LEU A 108 16.23 11.78 -0.74
N ASP A 109 16.93 10.96 0.04
CA ASP A 109 18.13 11.42 0.76
C ASP A 109 19.29 11.63 -0.21
N GLU A 110 20.39 12.20 0.25
CA GLU A 110 21.51 12.54 -0.63
C GLU A 110 22.13 11.31 -1.30
N THR A 111 22.15 10.15 -0.64
CA THR A 111 22.64 8.91 -1.22
C THR A 111 21.77 8.46 -2.39
N ASN A 112 20.46 8.53 -2.23
CA ASN A 112 19.50 8.12 -3.25
C ASN A 112 19.37 9.16 -4.37
N ARG A 113 19.60 10.44 -4.09
CA ARG A 113 19.73 11.49 -5.11
C ARG A 113 20.92 11.22 -6.03
N GLU A 114 22.07 10.82 -5.47
CA GLU A 114 23.23 10.46 -6.26
C GLU A 114 23.00 9.19 -7.11
N ARG A 115 22.37 8.15 -6.54
CA ARG A 115 21.93 6.98 -7.30
C ARG A 115 21.00 7.35 -8.45
N PHE A 116 20.08 8.30 -8.23
CA PHE A 116 19.17 8.78 -9.26
C PHE A 116 19.92 9.54 -10.38
N ARG A 117 20.93 10.36 -10.05
CA ARG A 117 21.81 11.01 -11.07
C ARG A 117 22.51 9.98 -11.92
N ILE A 118 23.14 8.99 -11.28
CA ILE A 118 23.83 7.90 -11.97
C ILE A 118 22.85 7.14 -12.88
N LEU A 119 21.66 6.85 -12.41
CA LEU A 119 20.60 6.20 -13.19
C LEU A 119 20.25 7.04 -14.42
N LYS A 120 19.99 8.37 -14.26
CA LYS A 120 19.66 9.30 -15.36
C LYS A 120 20.78 9.34 -16.41
N GLU A 121 22.03 9.39 -15.98
CA GLU A 121 23.21 9.47 -16.86
C GLU A 121 23.49 8.15 -17.63
N ASN A 122 23.03 7.03 -17.12
CA ASN A 122 23.34 5.69 -17.66
C ASN A 122 22.10 4.93 -18.15
N MET A 123 20.99 5.61 -18.37
CA MET A 123 19.74 5.00 -18.80
C MET A 123 19.84 4.40 -20.20
N TYR A 124 19.53 3.11 -20.33
CA TYR A 124 19.47 2.45 -21.63
C TYR A 124 18.15 2.74 -22.35
N PRO A 125 18.20 3.02 -23.67
CA PRO A 125 16.98 3.37 -24.44
C PRO A 125 15.90 2.28 -24.46
N GLU A 126 16.24 1.03 -24.22
CA GLU A 126 15.31 -0.10 -24.21
C GLU A 126 14.45 -0.16 -22.95
N ILE A 127 14.91 0.47 -21.85
CA ILE A 127 14.17 0.47 -20.58
C ILE A 127 12.89 1.29 -20.73
N GLU A 128 11.77 0.72 -20.35
CA GLU A 128 10.45 1.34 -20.46
C GLU A 128 9.90 1.79 -19.11
N ILE A 129 10.17 1.00 -18.07
CA ILE A 129 9.83 1.33 -16.69
C ILE A 129 11.04 1.09 -15.79
N VAL A 130 11.29 2.03 -14.86
CA VAL A 130 12.22 1.82 -13.76
C VAL A 130 11.43 1.70 -12.46
N GLN A 131 11.66 0.59 -11.77
CA GLN A 131 11.17 0.40 -10.41
C GLN A 131 12.20 0.89 -9.41
N MET A 132 11.73 1.49 -8.33
CA MET A 132 12.54 1.98 -7.22
C MET A 132 12.04 1.35 -5.93
N TYR A 133 12.90 1.17 -4.96
CA TYR A 133 12.48 0.72 -3.64
C TYR A 133 11.63 1.77 -2.94
N TYR A 134 10.51 1.33 -2.42
CA TYR A 134 9.62 2.14 -1.59
C TYR A 134 9.72 1.61 -0.15
N THR A 135 10.14 2.46 0.79
CA THR A 135 10.51 2.07 2.16
C THR A 135 9.56 2.68 3.20
N ASN A 136 9.66 2.25 4.45
CA ASN A 136 8.85 2.67 5.59
C ASN A 136 7.38 2.21 5.55
N GLN A 137 7.04 1.17 4.79
CA GLN A 137 5.67 0.68 4.66
C GLN A 137 5.10 0.19 6.00
N LEU A 138 5.84 -0.62 6.76
CA LEU A 138 5.39 -1.18 8.04
C LEU A 138 5.25 -0.14 9.15
N LYS A 139 6.11 0.89 9.16
CA LYS A 139 6.09 1.95 10.19
C LYS A 139 4.77 2.70 10.22
N PHE A 140 4.16 2.90 9.07
CA PHE A 140 2.92 3.67 8.91
C PHE A 140 1.66 2.81 8.79
N ARG A 141 1.76 1.48 9.06
CA ARG A 141 0.64 0.52 8.95
C ARG A 141 -0.07 0.62 7.60
N THR A 142 0.71 0.58 6.53
CA THR A 142 0.14 0.51 5.18
C THR A 142 -0.46 -0.88 4.94
N ILE A 143 -1.29 -0.99 3.90
CA ILE A 143 -1.87 -2.27 3.47
C ILE A 143 -0.83 -3.32 3.01
N TYR A 144 0.44 -2.91 2.93
CA TYR A 144 1.52 -3.78 2.48
C TYR A 144 2.21 -4.44 3.67
N ASN A 145 2.42 -5.76 3.57
CA ASN A 145 3.07 -6.56 4.60
C ASN A 145 4.62 -6.49 4.52
N TYR A 146 5.17 -5.57 3.73
CA TYR A 146 6.60 -5.46 3.50
C TYR A 146 7.12 -4.09 3.95
N ASP A 147 8.30 -4.06 4.56
CA ASP A 147 8.99 -2.80 4.88
C ASP A 147 9.52 -2.11 3.62
N LYS A 148 9.80 -2.89 2.57
CA LYS A 148 10.45 -2.43 1.36
C LYS A 148 9.94 -3.20 0.14
N GLU A 149 9.44 -2.49 -0.86
CA GLU A 149 8.96 -3.09 -2.11
C GLU A 149 9.41 -2.28 -3.34
N TYR A 150 9.42 -2.92 -4.51
CA TYR A 150 9.64 -2.22 -5.77
C TYR A 150 8.35 -1.60 -6.27
N ARG A 151 8.40 -0.28 -6.56
CA ARG A 151 7.30 0.43 -7.23
C ARG A 151 7.77 1.06 -8.53
N PRO A 152 6.96 1.01 -9.61
CA PRO A 152 7.27 1.70 -10.84
C PRO A 152 7.20 3.21 -10.62
N LYS A 153 8.30 3.93 -10.94
CA LYS A 153 8.44 5.35 -10.70
C LYS A 153 8.84 6.16 -11.94
N LEU A 154 9.68 5.60 -12.82
CA LEU A 154 10.01 6.22 -14.10
C LEU A 154 9.35 5.47 -15.25
N PHE A 155 8.70 6.21 -16.14
CA PHE A 155 7.93 5.69 -17.26
C PHE A 155 8.40 6.35 -18.56
N LYS A 156 8.76 5.57 -19.57
CA LYS A 156 9.16 6.09 -20.88
C LYS A 156 7.96 6.70 -21.59
N ARG A 157 7.94 8.01 -21.77
CA ARG A 157 6.78 8.78 -22.28
C ARG A 157 6.27 8.31 -23.66
N VAL A 158 7.16 7.91 -24.56
CA VAL A 158 6.79 7.49 -25.95
C VAL A 158 5.88 6.25 -26.00
N ARG A 159 5.73 5.53 -24.88
CA ARG A 159 4.92 4.30 -24.81
C ARG A 159 3.44 4.55 -24.49
N ASN A 160 3.03 5.80 -24.24
CA ASN A 160 1.66 6.14 -23.86
C ASN A 160 1.09 5.24 -22.76
N PHE A 161 1.81 5.13 -21.65
CA PHE A 161 1.31 4.41 -20.49
C PHE A 161 0.02 5.03 -19.99
N THR A 162 -1.02 4.21 -19.83
CA THR A 162 -2.31 4.62 -19.31
C THR A 162 -2.50 4.08 -17.91
N TRP A 163 -2.74 4.96 -16.97
CA TRP A 163 -3.13 4.61 -15.63
C TRP A 163 -4.56 4.08 -15.62
N ILE A 164 -4.79 3.01 -14.89
CA ILE A 164 -6.11 2.39 -14.69
C ILE A 164 -6.37 2.24 -13.20
N ASP A 165 -7.62 1.97 -12.86
CA ASP A 165 -8.16 1.90 -11.51
C ASP A 165 -8.29 3.27 -10.82
N PRO A 166 -9.44 3.56 -10.19
CA PRO A 166 -9.74 4.87 -9.57
C PRO A 166 -8.96 5.12 -8.28
N VAL A 167 -8.50 4.04 -7.63
CA VAL A 167 -7.73 4.05 -6.37
C VAL A 167 -6.64 3.00 -6.49
N HIS A 168 -5.46 3.25 -5.89
CA HIS A 168 -4.28 2.41 -6.03
C HIS A 168 -4.00 2.07 -7.50
N GLU A 169 -3.97 3.10 -8.30
CA GLU A 169 -3.85 3.07 -9.74
C GLU A 169 -2.60 2.32 -10.22
N THR A 170 -2.69 1.69 -11.37
CA THR A 170 -1.60 0.94 -11.99
C THR A 170 -1.50 1.22 -13.48
N VAL A 171 -0.42 0.78 -14.13
CA VAL A 171 -0.23 0.90 -15.58
C VAL A 171 -0.39 -0.46 -16.24
N ARG A 172 -1.29 -0.54 -17.23
CA ARG A 172 -1.58 -1.76 -17.97
C ARG A 172 -0.62 -1.94 -19.15
N THR A 173 0.43 -2.76 -18.97
CA THR A 173 1.39 -3.08 -20.06
C THR A 173 2.27 -4.30 -19.70
N LYS A 174 3.05 -4.78 -20.67
CA LYS A 174 4.15 -5.74 -20.45
C LYS A 174 5.46 -5.06 -20.86
N PRO A 175 5.98 -4.13 -20.06
CA PRO A 175 7.14 -3.33 -20.39
C PRO A 175 8.46 -4.06 -20.13
N VAL A 176 9.55 -3.51 -20.68
CA VAL A 176 10.92 -3.82 -20.23
C VAL A 176 11.17 -3.05 -18.94
N VAL A 177 11.24 -3.79 -17.82
CA VAL A 177 11.37 -3.24 -16.48
C VAL A 177 12.83 -3.34 -16.00
N PHE A 178 13.31 -2.29 -15.37
CA PHE A 178 14.61 -2.24 -14.71
C PHE A 178 14.42 -1.93 -13.22
N ASP A 179 14.92 -2.82 -12.36
CA ASP A 179 14.93 -2.65 -10.91
C ASP A 179 16.16 -1.85 -10.51
N SER A 180 15.98 -0.65 -10.00
CA SER A 180 17.07 0.21 -9.57
C SER A 180 17.33 0.05 -8.07
N ASP A 181 18.52 0.49 -7.63
CA ASP A 181 18.90 0.58 -6.22
C ASP A 181 18.52 1.92 -5.57
N VAL A 182 17.78 2.76 -6.27
CA VAL A 182 17.23 4.02 -5.72
C VAL A 182 16.15 3.67 -4.71
N GLU A 183 16.27 4.21 -3.51
CA GLU A 183 15.29 4.05 -2.44
C GLU A 183 14.52 5.37 -2.24
N ILE A 184 13.20 5.27 -2.25
CA ILE A 184 12.29 6.36 -1.95
C ILE A 184 11.80 6.17 -0.52
N ILE A 185 12.03 7.16 0.33
CA ILE A 185 11.54 7.18 1.70
C ILE A 185 10.14 7.79 1.69
N HIS A 186 9.16 7.02 2.12
CA HIS A 186 7.78 7.47 2.27
C HIS A 186 7.57 7.98 3.69
N GLU A 187 7.34 9.28 3.85
CA GLU A 187 7.10 9.94 5.14
C GLU A 187 5.69 10.56 5.16
N GLN A 188 4.71 9.69 5.31
CA GLN A 188 3.31 10.08 5.42
C GLN A 188 3.04 10.76 6.78
N GLU A 189 2.58 12.01 6.78
CA GLU A 189 2.19 12.74 7.99
C GLU A 189 0.71 12.59 8.34
N THR A 190 -0.13 12.30 7.34
CA THR A 190 -1.59 12.18 7.49
C THR A 190 -2.08 10.80 7.06
N ASN A 191 -3.03 10.26 7.82
CA ASN A 191 -3.67 9.00 7.43
C ASN A 191 -4.70 9.27 6.32
N HIS A 192 -4.47 8.74 5.13
CA HIS A 192 -5.39 8.87 3.99
C HIS A 192 -6.43 7.74 3.91
N ALA A 193 -6.42 6.78 4.85
CA ALA A 193 -7.26 5.60 4.81
C ALA A 193 -8.76 5.92 4.64
N LYS A 194 -9.27 6.98 5.29
CA LYS A 194 -10.70 7.37 5.16
C LYS A 194 -11.05 7.74 3.73
N ARG A 195 -10.23 8.57 3.07
CA ARG A 195 -10.41 8.96 1.66
C ARG A 195 -10.38 7.76 0.72
N ASP A 196 -9.44 6.84 0.96
CA ASP A 196 -9.24 5.67 0.12
C ASP A 196 -10.39 4.67 0.32
N LEU A 197 -10.89 4.49 1.56
CA LEU A 197 -12.09 3.71 1.87
C LEU A 197 -13.34 4.26 1.20
N GLU A 198 -13.54 5.59 1.21
CA GLU A 198 -14.67 6.23 0.51
C GLU A 198 -14.63 5.95 -0.98
N ALA A 199 -13.45 6.08 -1.61
CA ALA A 199 -13.27 5.83 -3.04
C ALA A 199 -13.48 4.35 -3.42
N LEU A 200 -12.96 3.42 -2.60
CA LEU A 200 -13.14 1.96 -2.78
C LEU A 200 -14.60 1.55 -2.57
N CYS A 201 -15.27 2.08 -1.56
CA CYS A 201 -16.70 1.85 -1.32
C CYS A 201 -17.54 2.30 -2.51
N GLN A 202 -17.28 3.51 -3.03
CA GLN A 202 -17.98 4.03 -4.21
C GLN A 202 -17.73 3.15 -5.45
N ALA A 203 -16.48 2.76 -5.71
CA ALA A 203 -16.14 1.86 -6.81
C ALA A 203 -16.82 0.49 -6.67
N GLY A 204 -16.96 -0.02 -5.45
CA GLY A 204 -17.69 -1.26 -5.15
C GLY A 204 -19.19 -1.16 -5.49
N ARG A 205 -19.84 -0.07 -5.08
CA ARG A 205 -21.26 0.18 -5.40
C ARG A 205 -21.52 0.30 -6.90
N GLU A 206 -20.56 0.79 -7.65
CA GLU A 206 -20.65 0.95 -9.10
C GLU A 206 -20.20 -0.30 -9.88
N GLY A 207 -19.84 -1.39 -9.21
CA GLY A 207 -19.39 -2.63 -9.84
C GLY A 207 -18.06 -2.51 -10.60
N ARG A 208 -17.21 -1.55 -10.21
CA ARG A 208 -15.93 -1.23 -10.87
C ARG A 208 -14.70 -1.83 -10.17
N LEU A 209 -14.88 -2.64 -9.13
CA LEU A 209 -13.75 -3.24 -8.44
C LEU A 209 -13.24 -4.46 -9.21
N SER A 210 -11.97 -4.38 -9.63
CA SER A 210 -11.19 -5.54 -10.03
C SER A 210 -10.89 -6.43 -8.83
N GLU A 211 -10.43 -7.67 -9.08
CA GLU A 211 -10.01 -8.60 -8.01
C GLU A 211 -8.96 -7.96 -7.08
N ARG A 212 -7.95 -7.32 -7.66
CA ARG A 212 -6.93 -6.56 -6.93
C ARG A 212 -7.54 -5.46 -6.04
N LEU A 213 -8.49 -4.68 -6.55
CA LEU A 213 -9.15 -3.63 -5.77
C LEU A 213 -10.09 -4.19 -4.70
N PHE A 214 -10.67 -5.37 -4.92
CA PHE A 214 -11.43 -6.09 -3.91
C PHE A 214 -10.54 -6.42 -2.69
N GLU A 215 -9.36 -7.01 -2.93
CA GLU A 215 -8.40 -7.32 -1.87
C GLU A 215 -7.93 -6.05 -1.14
N MET A 216 -7.66 -4.97 -1.89
CA MET A 216 -7.26 -3.69 -1.31
C MET A 216 -8.36 -3.08 -0.45
N TYR A 217 -9.61 -3.13 -0.90
CA TYR A 217 -10.76 -2.65 -0.12
C TYR A 217 -10.90 -3.46 1.18
N ALA A 218 -10.78 -4.79 1.09
CA ALA A 218 -10.81 -5.64 2.28
C ALA A 218 -9.69 -5.28 3.26
N ARG A 219 -8.46 -5.10 2.77
CA ARG A 219 -7.31 -4.72 3.61
C ARG A 219 -7.49 -3.36 4.28
N GLU A 220 -7.81 -2.32 3.50
CA GLU A 220 -8.04 -0.98 4.05
C GLU A 220 -9.16 -0.99 5.09
N LEU A 221 -10.29 -1.65 4.82
CA LEU A 221 -11.40 -1.77 5.76
C LEU A 221 -10.98 -2.54 7.01
N TYR A 222 -10.20 -3.61 6.86
CA TYR A 222 -9.72 -4.42 7.98
C TYR A 222 -8.79 -3.62 8.90
N PHE A 223 -7.86 -2.82 8.35
CA PHE A 223 -6.85 -2.10 9.13
C PHE A 223 -7.36 -0.79 9.73
N ALA A 224 -8.10 -0.01 8.95
CA ALA A 224 -8.39 1.38 9.25
C ALA A 224 -9.88 1.71 9.32
N GLY A 225 -10.77 0.76 8.97
CA GLY A 225 -12.22 0.98 8.97
C GLY A 225 -12.77 1.27 10.35
N ASP A 226 -13.55 2.32 10.47
CA ASP A 226 -14.37 2.61 11.62
C ASP A 226 -15.78 1.97 11.48
N ARG A 227 -16.67 2.20 12.47
CA ARG A 227 -18.02 1.66 12.47
C ARG A 227 -18.81 2.04 11.22
N GLU A 228 -18.70 3.30 10.78
CA GLU A 228 -19.39 3.82 9.59
C GLU A 228 -18.87 3.16 8.30
N ASP A 229 -17.56 2.96 8.21
CA ASP A 229 -16.92 2.29 7.05
C ASP A 229 -17.41 0.85 6.92
N PHE A 230 -17.49 0.12 8.06
CA PHE A 230 -18.08 -1.22 8.07
C PHE A 230 -19.56 -1.23 7.69
N GLU A 231 -20.37 -0.30 8.20
CA GLU A 231 -21.79 -0.16 7.81
C GLU A 231 -21.92 0.02 6.29
N ASN A 232 -21.07 0.85 5.70
CA ASN A 232 -21.03 1.12 4.26
C ASN A 232 -20.54 -0.07 3.42
N GLY A 233 -19.64 -0.90 3.95
CA GLY A 233 -19.03 -2.04 3.25
C GLY A 233 -19.81 -3.35 3.33
N VAL A 234 -20.67 -3.53 4.36
CA VAL A 234 -21.35 -4.81 4.66
C VAL A 234 -22.09 -5.38 3.45
N GLU A 235 -22.87 -4.58 2.73
CA GLU A 235 -23.67 -5.06 1.59
C GLU A 235 -22.78 -5.65 0.46
N PHE A 236 -21.68 -4.99 0.18
CA PHE A 236 -20.71 -5.42 -0.84
C PHE A 236 -20.07 -6.77 -0.47
N PHE A 237 -19.52 -6.89 0.74
CA PHE A 237 -18.87 -8.12 1.17
C PHE A 237 -19.87 -9.24 1.48
N GLU A 238 -21.08 -8.93 1.93
CA GLU A 238 -22.14 -9.94 2.07
C GLU A 238 -22.55 -10.55 0.73
N THR A 239 -22.53 -9.75 -0.35
CA THR A 239 -22.76 -10.26 -1.72
C THR A 239 -21.64 -11.19 -2.16
N ALA A 240 -20.38 -10.82 -1.93
CA ALA A 240 -19.23 -11.67 -2.21
C ALA A 240 -19.27 -13.01 -1.44
N CYS A 241 -19.83 -13.03 -0.22
CA CYS A 241 -20.03 -14.28 0.54
C CYS A 241 -21.10 -15.20 -0.03
N LYS A 242 -21.94 -14.74 -0.97
CA LYS A 242 -23.04 -15.54 -1.59
C LYS A 242 -22.69 -16.03 -2.98
N ASP A 243 -21.59 -15.55 -3.55
CA ASP A 243 -21.13 -15.91 -4.89
C ASP A 243 -20.54 -17.32 -4.86
N ASP A 244 -21.24 -18.28 -5.46
CA ASP A 244 -20.84 -19.71 -5.49
C ASP A 244 -19.65 -19.96 -6.44
N ASP A 245 -19.40 -19.07 -7.39
CA ASP A 245 -18.25 -19.11 -8.33
C ASP A 245 -17.03 -18.34 -7.81
N SER A 246 -17.09 -17.80 -6.58
CA SER A 246 -15.97 -17.06 -6.02
C SER A 246 -14.77 -17.97 -5.76
N ASP A 247 -13.58 -17.49 -6.11
CA ASP A 247 -12.31 -18.06 -5.70
C ASP A 247 -12.32 -18.30 -4.18
N SER A 248 -11.73 -19.42 -3.73
CA SER A 248 -11.70 -19.77 -2.30
C SER A 248 -11.08 -18.66 -1.45
N ASP A 249 -10.05 -17.95 -1.95
CA ASP A 249 -9.37 -16.88 -1.24
C ASP A 249 -10.24 -15.62 -1.16
N LYS A 250 -10.92 -15.25 -2.22
CA LYS A 250 -11.88 -14.15 -2.22
C LYS A 250 -13.01 -14.37 -1.22
N LEU A 251 -13.53 -15.62 -1.13
CA LEU A 251 -14.53 -15.99 -0.15
C LEU A 251 -14.00 -15.90 1.29
N LYS A 252 -12.78 -16.42 1.55
CA LYS A 252 -12.12 -16.34 2.87
C LYS A 252 -11.92 -14.88 3.31
N ILE A 253 -11.44 -14.02 2.40
CA ILE A 253 -11.29 -12.58 2.65
C ILE A 253 -12.65 -11.94 2.99
N ALA A 254 -13.69 -12.19 2.17
CA ALA A 254 -15.02 -11.65 2.42
C ALA A 254 -15.58 -12.09 3.77
N LEU A 255 -15.38 -13.36 4.15
CA LEU A 255 -15.82 -13.90 5.44
C LEU A 255 -15.07 -13.25 6.61
N ALA A 256 -13.74 -13.03 6.50
CA ALA A 256 -12.97 -12.34 7.53
C ALA A 256 -13.48 -10.91 7.75
N ILE A 257 -13.78 -10.17 6.68
CA ILE A 257 -14.38 -8.84 6.76
C ILE A 257 -15.76 -8.89 7.40
N MET A 258 -16.62 -9.85 7.04
CA MET A 258 -17.96 -9.97 7.59
C MET A 258 -17.98 -10.35 9.07
N VAL A 259 -17.04 -11.19 9.52
CA VAL A 259 -16.88 -11.51 10.95
C VAL A 259 -16.46 -10.27 11.73
N LYS A 260 -15.43 -9.55 11.26
CA LYS A 260 -14.99 -8.30 11.90
C LYS A 260 -16.09 -7.24 11.90
N ALA A 261 -16.76 -7.03 10.76
CA ALA A 261 -17.87 -6.09 10.65
C ALA A 261 -18.98 -6.42 11.67
N ALA A 262 -19.38 -7.68 11.78
CA ALA A 262 -20.44 -8.09 12.70
C ALA A 262 -20.06 -7.84 14.16
N ARG A 263 -18.78 -8.06 14.58
CA ARG A 263 -18.32 -7.70 15.92
C ARG A 263 -18.33 -6.19 16.14
N VAL A 264 -17.76 -5.41 15.23
CA VAL A 264 -17.71 -3.94 15.33
C VAL A 264 -19.11 -3.33 15.40
N LEU A 265 -20.06 -3.91 14.66
CA LEU A 265 -21.46 -3.48 14.62
C LEU A 265 -22.30 -4.08 15.76
N SER A 266 -21.74 -4.95 16.59
CA SER A 266 -22.40 -5.63 17.69
C SER A 266 -23.60 -6.49 17.24
N ASP A 267 -23.45 -7.19 16.10
CA ASP A 267 -24.45 -8.13 15.55
C ASP A 267 -23.97 -9.58 15.78
N ASP A 268 -24.23 -10.11 16.98
CA ASP A 268 -23.82 -11.47 17.38
C ASP A 268 -24.38 -12.54 16.43
N ARG A 269 -25.59 -12.35 15.90
CA ARG A 269 -26.22 -13.30 14.99
C ARG A 269 -25.42 -13.42 13.69
N LYS A 270 -25.01 -12.29 13.11
CA LYS A 270 -24.17 -12.27 11.92
C LYS A 270 -22.75 -12.74 12.25
N PHE A 271 -22.21 -12.36 13.40
CA PHE A 271 -20.91 -12.79 13.87
C PHE A 271 -20.79 -14.31 13.84
N PHE A 272 -21.65 -15.04 14.54
CA PHE A 272 -21.60 -16.50 14.57
C PHE A 272 -21.98 -17.13 13.23
N LYS A 273 -22.93 -16.54 12.47
CA LYS A 273 -23.27 -17.03 11.12
C LYS A 273 -22.04 -17.10 10.21
N TYR A 274 -21.26 -16.00 10.13
CA TYR A 274 -20.10 -15.93 9.24
C TYR A 274 -18.90 -16.68 9.79
N THR A 275 -18.71 -16.71 11.11
CA THR A 275 -17.67 -17.51 11.76
C THR A 275 -17.84 -19.00 11.47
N VAL A 276 -19.05 -19.56 11.67
CA VAL A 276 -19.32 -20.99 11.39
C VAL A 276 -19.11 -21.30 9.92
N LYS A 277 -19.57 -20.40 9.02
CA LYS A 277 -19.34 -20.57 7.58
C LYS A 277 -17.83 -20.58 7.26
N ALA A 278 -17.06 -19.67 7.85
CA ALA A 278 -15.63 -19.57 7.62
C ALA A 278 -14.83 -20.80 8.12
N ILE A 279 -15.15 -21.31 9.31
CA ILE A 279 -14.51 -22.51 9.86
C ILE A 279 -14.75 -23.73 8.94
N ALA A 280 -15.90 -23.82 8.28
CA ALA A 280 -16.20 -24.90 7.34
C ALA A 280 -15.33 -24.86 6.04
N PHE A 281 -14.68 -23.71 5.76
CA PHE A 281 -13.79 -23.50 4.62
C PHE A 281 -12.32 -23.34 5.02
N GLU A 282 -11.84 -24.05 6.05
CA GLU A 282 -10.48 -23.88 6.57
C GLU A 282 -10.25 -22.47 7.13
N GLY A 283 -10.64 -22.23 8.38
CA GLY A 283 -10.55 -20.92 9.02
C GLY A 283 -9.17 -20.26 8.90
N VAL A 284 -9.17 -18.94 8.82
CA VAL A 284 -7.96 -18.10 8.71
C VAL A 284 -7.68 -17.38 10.03
N SER A 285 -6.43 -16.93 10.21
CA SER A 285 -5.96 -16.30 11.47
C SER A 285 -6.78 -15.07 11.82
N GLU A 286 -7.24 -14.29 10.86
CA GLU A 286 -8.09 -13.12 11.09
C GLU A 286 -9.40 -13.48 11.79
N ILE A 287 -10.00 -14.61 11.45
CA ILE A 287 -11.26 -15.06 12.04
C ILE A 287 -11.03 -15.55 13.46
N CYS A 288 -9.94 -16.31 13.69
CA CYS A 288 -9.54 -16.72 15.03
C CYS A 288 -9.22 -15.51 15.92
N LEU A 289 -8.57 -14.49 15.36
CA LEU A 289 -8.29 -13.24 16.05
C LEU A 289 -9.58 -12.51 16.46
N GLU A 290 -10.58 -12.43 15.58
CA GLU A 290 -11.86 -11.79 15.88
C GLU A 290 -12.69 -12.59 16.91
N LEU A 291 -12.59 -13.94 16.91
CA LEU A 291 -13.16 -14.76 17.97
C LEU A 291 -12.49 -14.49 19.33
N GLY A 292 -11.16 -14.43 19.35
CA GLY A 292 -10.42 -14.04 20.55
C GLY A 292 -10.83 -12.67 21.06
N ASN A 293 -10.98 -11.68 20.16
CA ASN A 293 -11.45 -10.34 20.51
C ASN A 293 -12.88 -10.36 21.08
N TYR A 294 -13.77 -11.16 20.50
CA TYR A 294 -15.15 -11.31 21.00
C TYR A 294 -15.16 -11.84 22.46
N TYR A 295 -14.41 -12.93 22.74
CA TYR A 295 -14.35 -13.48 24.09
C TYR A 295 -13.61 -12.56 25.07
N MET A 296 -12.61 -11.80 24.64
CA MET A 296 -12.00 -10.75 25.46
C MET A 296 -13.02 -9.69 25.90
N GLU A 297 -13.92 -9.27 25.00
CA GLU A 297 -15.00 -8.32 25.31
C GLU A 297 -16.04 -8.91 26.30
N GLN A 298 -16.18 -10.25 26.34
CA GLN A 298 -17.01 -10.95 27.31
C GLN A 298 -16.26 -11.29 28.62
N GLU A 299 -15.00 -10.86 28.76
CA GLU A 299 -14.14 -11.19 29.90
C GLU A 299 -13.86 -12.69 30.07
N ASP A 300 -14.10 -13.51 29.04
CA ASP A 300 -13.75 -14.92 29.00
C ASP A 300 -12.32 -15.08 28.47
N TYR A 301 -11.36 -14.86 29.36
CA TYR A 301 -9.94 -14.82 29.02
C TYR A 301 -9.36 -16.20 28.67
N GLU A 302 -9.96 -17.29 29.16
CA GLU A 302 -9.55 -18.66 28.85
C GLU A 302 -9.90 -18.99 27.41
N GLU A 303 -11.14 -18.74 27.00
CA GLU A 303 -11.61 -18.96 25.64
C GLU A 303 -10.92 -17.99 24.66
N ALA A 304 -10.76 -16.73 25.05
CA ALA A 304 -10.02 -15.74 24.24
C ALA A 304 -8.58 -16.22 23.96
N ALA A 305 -7.86 -16.72 24.97
CA ALA A 305 -6.50 -17.22 24.80
C ALA A 305 -6.43 -18.42 23.85
N LEU A 306 -7.42 -19.31 23.88
CA LEU A 306 -7.51 -20.46 22.96
C LEU A 306 -7.60 -19.99 21.50
N TRP A 307 -8.47 -19.01 21.22
CA TRP A 307 -8.65 -18.50 19.87
C TRP A 307 -7.43 -17.69 19.38
N TYR A 308 -6.78 -16.93 20.25
CA TYR A 308 -5.51 -16.27 19.89
C TYR A 308 -4.39 -17.29 19.65
N TYR A 309 -4.37 -18.41 20.38
CA TYR A 309 -3.44 -19.50 20.10
C TYR A 309 -3.68 -20.09 18.70
N ASN A 310 -4.93 -20.36 18.34
CA ASN A 310 -5.28 -20.85 17.02
C ASN A 310 -4.87 -19.86 15.92
N ALA A 311 -5.05 -18.56 16.15
CA ALA A 311 -4.61 -17.53 15.23
C ALA A 311 -3.08 -17.53 15.03
N ALA A 312 -2.31 -17.71 16.11
CA ALA A 312 -0.85 -17.63 16.06
C ALA A 312 -0.18 -18.89 15.47
N TYR A 313 -0.76 -20.08 15.72
CA TYR A 313 -0.06 -21.34 15.50
C TYR A 313 -0.77 -22.35 14.59
N GLU A 314 -2.09 -22.29 14.48
CA GLU A 314 -2.87 -23.34 13.83
C GLU A 314 -3.53 -22.90 12.49
N THR A 315 -3.46 -21.61 12.15
CA THR A 315 -4.10 -21.07 10.94
C THR A 315 -3.17 -20.15 10.16
N GLU A 316 -3.45 -19.98 8.86
CA GLU A 316 -2.73 -19.05 7.99
C GLU A 316 -3.48 -17.71 7.89
N SER A 317 -2.73 -16.61 7.75
CA SER A 317 -3.32 -15.29 7.51
C SER A 317 -3.57 -15.07 6.01
N ILE A 318 -4.65 -14.36 5.68
CA ILE A 318 -5.00 -14.04 4.29
C ILE A 318 -5.02 -12.53 4.03
N ILE A 319 -5.26 -11.71 5.06
CA ILE A 319 -5.32 -10.24 4.95
C ILE A 319 -4.06 -9.60 5.53
N ASP A 320 -3.70 -10.00 6.76
CA ASP A 320 -2.59 -9.40 7.54
C ASP A 320 -1.71 -10.49 8.13
N ALA A 321 -0.45 -10.58 7.67
CA ALA A 321 0.52 -11.51 8.20
C ALA A 321 0.67 -11.42 9.73
N ARG A 322 0.45 -10.24 10.32
CA ARG A 322 0.50 -10.03 11.76
C ARG A 322 -0.65 -10.68 12.52
N SER A 323 -1.74 -11.07 11.82
CA SER A 323 -2.87 -11.82 12.41
C SER A 323 -2.48 -13.22 12.87
N ARG A 324 -1.36 -13.79 12.35
CA ARG A 324 -0.75 -15.03 12.84
C ARG A 324 0.57 -14.79 13.61
N GLY A 325 0.89 -13.54 13.91
CA GLY A 325 2.20 -13.14 14.45
C GLY A 325 2.10 -12.40 15.78
N ASP A 326 2.67 -11.21 15.80
CA ASP A 326 2.80 -10.39 17.00
C ASP A 326 1.45 -9.98 17.62
N ILE A 327 0.39 -9.81 16.82
CA ILE A 327 -0.93 -9.39 17.34
C ILE A 327 -1.52 -10.45 18.29
N PRO A 328 -1.79 -11.71 17.87
CA PRO A 328 -2.35 -12.71 18.77
C PRO A 328 -1.42 -13.05 19.93
N LEU A 329 -0.10 -13.04 19.74
CA LEU A 329 0.87 -13.29 20.83
C LEU A 329 0.77 -12.23 21.94
N ASN A 330 0.69 -10.94 21.59
CA ASN A 330 0.46 -9.89 22.58
C ASN A 330 -0.90 -10.02 23.27
N LYS A 331 -1.94 -10.44 22.57
CA LYS A 331 -3.26 -10.69 23.13
C LYS A 331 -3.27 -11.89 24.07
N MET A 332 -2.54 -12.96 23.75
CA MET A 332 -2.34 -14.09 24.67
C MET A 332 -1.63 -13.68 25.96
N ALA A 333 -0.61 -12.81 25.85
CA ALA A 333 0.05 -12.25 27.04
C ALA A 333 -0.94 -11.47 27.92
N GLU A 334 -1.82 -10.66 27.31
CA GLU A 334 -2.89 -9.94 28.01
C GLU A 334 -3.84 -10.90 28.73
N CYS A 335 -4.34 -11.96 28.08
CA CYS A 335 -5.18 -12.98 28.68
C CYS A 335 -4.47 -13.66 29.85
N CYS A 336 -3.20 -14.06 29.68
CA CYS A 336 -2.43 -14.69 30.76
C CYS A 336 -2.31 -13.80 32.00
N ARG A 337 -2.12 -12.49 31.83
CA ARG A 337 -2.10 -11.54 32.96
C ARG A 337 -3.44 -11.46 33.66
N ARG A 338 -4.54 -11.40 32.91
CA ARG A 338 -5.89 -11.38 33.48
C ARG A 338 -6.18 -12.67 34.30
N LEU A 339 -5.59 -13.79 33.88
CA LEU A 339 -5.70 -15.09 34.56
C LEU A 339 -4.66 -15.29 35.68
N GLY A 340 -3.75 -14.33 35.92
CA GLY A 340 -2.71 -14.42 36.94
C GLY A 340 -1.50 -15.29 36.57
N HIS A 341 -1.28 -15.54 35.29
CA HIS A 341 -0.18 -16.38 34.76
C HIS A 341 0.97 -15.52 34.21
N GLU A 342 1.68 -14.81 35.09
CA GLU A 342 2.68 -13.80 34.70
C GLU A 342 3.84 -14.39 33.88
N GLU A 343 4.38 -15.54 34.25
CA GLU A 343 5.48 -16.21 33.53
C GLU A 343 5.09 -16.54 32.07
N LYS A 344 3.85 -16.96 31.85
CA LYS A 344 3.33 -17.18 30.47
C LYS A 344 3.14 -15.90 29.72
N ALA A 345 2.71 -14.83 30.39
CA ALA A 345 2.55 -13.54 29.78
C ALA A 345 3.89 -12.99 29.27
N GLU A 346 4.94 -13.06 30.08
CA GLU A 346 6.30 -12.65 29.69
C GLU A 346 6.83 -13.48 28.49
N TYR A 347 6.56 -14.80 28.49
CA TYR A 347 6.93 -15.65 27.36
C TYR A 347 6.29 -15.21 26.05
N TYR A 348 4.97 -14.95 26.04
CA TYR A 348 4.27 -14.53 24.83
C TYR A 348 4.67 -13.13 24.39
N GLU A 349 4.93 -12.20 25.30
CA GLU A 349 5.45 -10.86 24.95
C GLU A 349 6.82 -10.93 24.29
N LYS A 350 7.70 -11.80 24.82
CA LYS A 350 8.99 -12.03 24.19
C LYS A 350 8.83 -12.62 22.81
N SER A 351 7.98 -13.63 22.65
CA SER A 351 7.69 -14.26 21.36
C SER A 351 7.13 -13.24 20.34
N ALA A 352 6.28 -12.31 20.78
CA ALA A 352 5.75 -11.24 19.93
C ALA A 352 6.83 -10.25 19.49
N LYS A 353 7.81 -9.93 20.35
CA LYS A 353 8.95 -9.05 20.02
C LYS A 353 9.94 -9.72 19.06
N ASP A 354 10.11 -11.04 19.19
CA ASP A 354 11.02 -11.80 18.37
C ASP A 354 10.40 -12.20 17.02
N TRP A 355 9.09 -11.98 16.85
CA TRP A 355 8.40 -12.29 15.61
C TRP A 355 8.75 -11.28 14.51
N HIS A 356 9.09 -11.78 13.32
CA HIS A 356 9.41 -10.99 12.15
C HIS A 356 8.61 -11.48 10.95
N ILE A 357 8.16 -10.58 10.11
CA ILE A 357 7.59 -10.91 8.81
C ILE A 357 8.72 -11.46 7.94
N GLN A 358 8.63 -12.73 7.55
CA GLN A 358 9.58 -13.32 6.61
C GLN A 358 9.37 -12.67 5.23
N SER A 359 10.42 -12.12 4.65
CA SER A 359 10.36 -11.63 3.29
C SER A 359 10.28 -12.83 2.33
N GLU A 360 9.40 -12.80 1.31
CA GLU A 360 9.24 -13.86 0.30
C GLU A 360 10.52 -14.22 -0.48
N ARG A 361 11.67 -13.65 -0.12
CA ARG A 361 12.96 -13.91 -0.76
C ARG A 361 13.75 -15.05 -0.14
N GLU A 362 13.27 -15.69 0.90
CA GLU A 362 13.91 -16.87 1.53
C GLU A 362 13.27 -18.21 1.15
N GLN A 363 12.37 -18.22 0.15
CA GLN A 363 11.84 -19.45 -0.46
C GLN A 363 12.42 -19.70 -1.86
#